data_08ec8468b90ec9261a53d4e02f5a9e58
#
_entry.id   08ec8468b90ec9261a53d4e02f5a9e58
#
_cell.length_a   1.000
_cell.length_b   1.000
_cell.length_c   1.000
_cell.angle_alpha   90.00
_cell.angle_beta   90.00
_cell.angle_gamma   90.00
#
_symmetry.space_group_name_H-M   'P 1'
#
loop_
_entity.id
_entity.type
_entity.pdbx_description
1 polymer ?
#
loop_
_entity_poly.entity_id
_entity_poly.type
_entity_poly.pdbx_seq_one_letter_code
_entity_poly.pdbx_strand_id
1 'polypeptide(L)'
;LTDNEIAQRHNLPMKNGIDFDGKLMAEAGQWAGLKTLIARAEIEKYLIEKGLLEKTVPYSHEVAVCERCNTVIEPLLSRQWFIKMKDLAEPAIKAVEEGKVKIRPEKYEAMYFNWMRNIRDWPISRQIWWGHQLPVWYRKSDQLSVDQLSEYEKLSNGDTRARTDVLENPIISIEKPGDDYIQDPDTFDTWFSSGQWPVNTLRSGGGDFEKFYPTSVMNTAYEILFLWVARMIIFGLYLTGKVPFETALINGVLRDEKGAKMSKSKGNGVNVTEAVNKYGADAVRMALLAGRDM
;
A
#
# COMPACT_ATOMS: atom_id res chain seq x y z
N LEU A 1 -3.99 15.25 0.60
CA LEU A 1 -3.45 14.92 1.92
C LEU A 1 -3.54 16.12 2.86
N THR A 2 -3.02 17.27 2.45
CA THR A 2 -3.04 18.52 3.23
C THR A 2 -4.45 18.96 3.62
N ASP A 3 -5.40 18.90 2.69
CA ASP A 3 -6.81 19.27 2.95
C ASP A 3 -7.43 18.37 4.02
N ASN A 4 -7.13 17.06 3.99
CA ASN A 4 -7.59 16.14 5.01
C ASN A 4 -6.98 16.43 6.39
N GLU A 5 -5.69 16.75 6.45
CA GLU A 5 -5.00 17.13 7.69
C GLU A 5 -5.57 18.44 8.27
N ILE A 6 -5.87 19.41 7.42
CA ILE A 6 -6.52 20.67 7.83
C ILE A 6 -7.95 20.40 8.32
N ALA A 7 -8.72 19.61 7.58
CA ALA A 7 -10.09 19.27 7.96
C ALA A 7 -10.14 18.57 9.33
N GLN A 8 -9.26 17.60 9.57
CA GLN A 8 -9.16 16.93 10.87
C GLN A 8 -8.74 17.88 12.00
N ARG A 9 -7.72 18.74 11.75
CA ARG A 9 -7.22 19.70 12.74
C ARG A 9 -8.27 20.73 13.17
N HIS A 10 -9.11 21.15 12.25
CA HIS A 10 -10.12 22.19 12.45
C HIS A 10 -11.54 21.64 12.57
N ASN A 11 -11.70 20.30 12.61
CA ASN A 11 -13.00 19.63 12.66
C ASN A 11 -13.97 20.11 11.57
N LEU A 12 -13.46 20.26 10.34
CA LEU A 12 -14.25 20.67 9.20
C LEU A 12 -14.98 19.47 8.57
N PRO A 13 -16.20 19.66 8.05
CA PRO A 13 -16.90 18.59 7.34
C PRO A 13 -16.15 18.22 6.05
N MET A 14 -15.92 16.93 5.85
CA MET A 14 -15.31 16.40 4.64
C MET A 14 -16.39 15.81 3.73
N LYS A 15 -16.32 16.15 2.44
CA LYS A 15 -17.23 15.65 1.41
C LYS A 15 -16.44 15.14 0.23
N ASN A 16 -16.90 14.06 -0.41
CA ASN A 16 -16.41 13.67 -1.71
C ASN A 16 -17.01 14.59 -2.77
N GLY A 17 -16.17 15.11 -3.65
CA GLY A 17 -16.62 15.92 -4.80
C GLY A 17 -16.81 15.09 -6.07
N ILE A 18 -16.27 13.87 -6.09
CA ILE A 18 -16.33 12.93 -7.22
C ILE A 18 -16.72 11.54 -6.73
N ASP A 19 -17.32 10.76 -7.62
CA ASP A 19 -17.65 9.36 -7.41
C ASP A 19 -16.49 8.42 -7.81
N PHE A 20 -16.69 7.11 -7.67
CA PHE A 20 -15.69 6.09 -8.03
C PHE A 20 -15.42 6.00 -9.55
N ASP A 21 -16.31 6.54 -10.38
CA ASP A 21 -16.12 6.64 -11.82
C ASP A 21 -15.35 7.91 -12.23
N GLY A 22 -14.97 8.75 -11.28
CA GLY A 22 -14.31 10.03 -11.50
C GLY A 22 -15.23 11.09 -12.08
N LYS A 23 -16.55 11.02 -11.77
CA LYS A 23 -17.54 12.00 -12.15
C LYS A 23 -17.90 12.90 -10.97
N LEU A 24 -18.21 14.14 -11.25
CA LEU A 24 -18.67 15.08 -10.21
C LEU A 24 -20.00 14.64 -9.62
N MET A 25 -20.11 14.74 -8.29
CA MET A 25 -21.32 14.39 -7.54
C MET A 25 -22.40 15.48 -7.65
N ALA A 26 -23.61 15.18 -7.13
CA ALA A 26 -24.78 16.06 -7.19
C ALA A 26 -24.54 17.47 -6.63
N GLU A 27 -23.67 17.59 -5.63
CA GLU A 27 -23.28 18.87 -5.02
C GLU A 27 -22.56 19.82 -5.99
N ALA A 28 -22.04 19.32 -7.10
CA ALA A 28 -21.48 20.15 -8.17
C ALA A 28 -22.53 20.85 -9.03
N GLY A 29 -23.81 20.66 -8.74
CA GLY A 29 -24.92 21.33 -9.41
C GLY A 29 -24.97 21.04 -10.91
N GLN A 30 -24.90 22.08 -11.74
CA GLN A 30 -25.00 21.95 -13.19
C GLN A 30 -23.89 21.11 -13.85
N TRP A 31 -22.79 20.84 -13.17
CA TRP A 31 -21.67 20.03 -13.64
C TRP A 31 -21.69 18.59 -13.10
N ALA A 32 -22.71 18.23 -12.31
CA ALA A 32 -22.86 16.88 -11.79
C ALA A 32 -22.90 15.84 -12.93
N GLY A 33 -22.27 14.69 -12.72
CA GLY A 33 -22.15 13.60 -13.69
C GLY A 33 -21.07 13.79 -14.76
N LEU A 34 -20.42 14.96 -14.85
CA LEU A 34 -19.30 15.17 -15.77
C LEU A 34 -18.00 14.57 -15.19
N LYS A 35 -17.17 14.00 -16.05
CA LYS A 35 -15.81 13.59 -15.67
C LYS A 35 -14.96 14.83 -15.34
N THR A 36 -14.04 14.71 -14.41
CA THR A 36 -13.22 15.80 -13.87
C THR A 36 -12.55 16.65 -14.94
N LEU A 37 -11.97 16.06 -15.98
CA LEU A 37 -11.34 16.82 -17.07
C LEU A 37 -12.32 17.61 -17.91
N ILE A 38 -13.52 17.05 -18.19
CA ILE A 38 -14.59 17.73 -18.91
C ILE A 38 -15.15 18.87 -18.07
N ALA A 39 -15.43 18.58 -16.80
CA ALA A 39 -15.94 19.58 -15.86
C ALA A 39 -14.99 20.77 -15.70
N ARG A 40 -13.68 20.55 -15.68
CA ARG A 40 -12.67 21.62 -15.61
C ARG A 40 -12.82 22.62 -16.77
N ALA A 41 -12.96 22.12 -17.99
CA ALA A 41 -13.13 22.97 -19.16
C ALA A 41 -14.45 23.75 -19.13
N GLU A 42 -15.55 23.11 -18.74
CA GLU A 42 -16.86 23.76 -18.63
C GLU A 42 -16.92 24.80 -17.50
N ILE A 43 -16.27 24.52 -16.37
CA ILE A 43 -16.16 25.46 -15.26
C ILE A 43 -15.32 26.69 -15.68
N GLU A 44 -14.19 26.50 -16.36
CA GLU A 44 -13.36 27.60 -16.86
C GLU A 44 -14.17 28.50 -17.80
N LYS A 45 -14.88 27.92 -18.76
CA LYS A 45 -15.77 28.65 -19.66
C LYS A 45 -16.83 29.44 -18.92
N TYR A 46 -17.50 28.83 -17.96
CA TYR A 46 -18.50 29.51 -17.11
C TYR A 46 -17.90 30.71 -16.33
N LEU A 47 -16.71 30.53 -15.76
CA LEU A 47 -16.04 31.61 -15.02
C LEU A 47 -15.66 32.78 -15.93
N ILE A 48 -15.24 32.50 -17.18
CA ILE A 48 -15.00 33.54 -18.21
C ILE A 48 -16.30 34.27 -18.53
N GLU A 49 -17.38 33.55 -18.82
CA GLU A 49 -18.69 34.12 -19.17
C GLU A 49 -19.26 35.00 -18.04
N LYS A 50 -18.98 34.66 -16.79
CA LYS A 50 -19.41 35.45 -15.62
C LYS A 50 -18.45 36.57 -15.24
N GLY A 51 -17.32 36.73 -15.94
CA GLY A 51 -16.31 37.74 -15.58
C GLY A 51 -15.61 37.47 -14.24
N LEU A 52 -15.59 36.20 -13.80
CA LEU A 52 -15.00 35.79 -12.53
C LEU A 52 -13.57 35.26 -12.70
N LEU A 53 -13.11 35.04 -13.92
CA LEU A 53 -11.77 34.57 -14.23
C LEU A 53 -10.90 35.75 -14.73
N GLU A 54 -9.89 36.11 -13.96
CA GLU A 54 -8.97 37.19 -14.32
C GLU A 54 -8.03 36.77 -15.44
N LYS A 55 -7.36 35.61 -15.28
CA LYS A 55 -6.45 35.05 -16.27
C LYS A 55 -6.20 33.56 -16.05
N THR A 56 -5.87 32.85 -17.12
CA THR A 56 -5.30 31.50 -17.09
C THR A 56 -3.84 31.56 -17.50
N VAL A 57 -2.95 30.91 -16.74
CA VAL A 57 -1.53 30.84 -17.04
C VAL A 57 -1.09 29.37 -17.11
N PRO A 58 -0.19 28.99 -18.02
CA PRO A 58 0.41 27.68 -18.02
C PRO A 58 1.17 27.44 -16.72
N TYR A 59 0.92 26.29 -16.07
CA TYR A 59 1.59 25.89 -14.85
C TYR A 59 1.98 24.42 -14.93
N SER A 60 3.26 24.13 -14.73
CA SER A 60 3.80 22.76 -14.73
C SER A 60 4.03 22.31 -13.28
N HIS A 61 3.45 21.17 -12.93
CA HIS A 61 3.65 20.55 -11.62
C HIS A 61 3.59 19.01 -11.74
N GLU A 62 4.12 18.34 -10.74
CA GLU A 62 4.03 16.88 -10.65
C GLU A 62 2.65 16.45 -10.14
N VAL A 63 2.08 15.43 -10.78
CA VAL A 63 0.82 14.80 -10.39
C VAL A 63 1.05 13.30 -10.15
N ALA A 64 0.34 12.75 -9.16
CA ALA A 64 0.35 11.31 -8.92
C ALA A 64 -0.39 10.59 -10.04
N VAL A 65 0.23 9.57 -10.62
CA VAL A 65 -0.36 8.74 -11.68
C VAL A 65 -0.28 7.26 -11.31
N CYS A 66 -1.20 6.49 -11.86
CA CYS A 66 -1.18 5.04 -11.72
C CYS A 66 0.05 4.45 -12.43
N GLU A 67 0.84 3.65 -11.73
CA GLU A 67 2.04 3.01 -12.29
C GLU A 67 1.76 2.05 -13.46
N ARG A 68 0.51 1.58 -13.60
CA ARG A 68 0.09 0.64 -14.64
C ARG A 68 -0.41 1.30 -15.91
N CYS A 69 -1.24 2.35 -15.78
CA CYS A 69 -1.93 2.94 -16.91
C CYS A 69 -1.65 4.45 -17.09
N ASN A 70 -0.81 5.06 -16.24
CA ASN A 70 -0.47 6.48 -16.24
C ASN A 70 -1.70 7.42 -16.11
N THR A 71 -2.84 6.91 -15.68
CA THR A 71 -4.00 7.76 -15.38
C THR A 71 -3.74 8.56 -14.12
N VAL A 72 -4.11 9.83 -14.11
CA VAL A 72 -4.05 10.69 -12.93
C VAL A 72 -4.90 10.09 -11.80
N ILE A 73 -4.33 10.04 -10.60
CA ILE A 73 -5.01 9.52 -9.41
C ILE A 73 -5.84 10.64 -8.79
N GLU A 74 -7.15 10.42 -8.69
CA GLU A 74 -8.06 11.29 -7.98
C GLU A 74 -8.28 10.73 -6.56
N PRO A 75 -7.91 11.49 -5.49
CA PRO A 75 -8.07 11.01 -4.13
C PRO A 75 -9.54 10.98 -3.71
N LEU A 76 -9.99 9.84 -3.19
CA LEU A 76 -11.33 9.64 -2.65
C LEU A 76 -11.27 9.28 -1.18
N LEU A 77 -12.24 9.75 -0.41
CA LEU A 77 -12.45 9.29 0.95
C LEU A 77 -13.17 7.94 0.90
N SER A 78 -12.59 6.94 1.53
CA SER A 78 -13.20 5.62 1.70
C SER A 78 -12.87 5.05 3.06
N ARG A 79 -13.76 4.23 3.61
CA ARG A 79 -13.44 3.47 4.83
C ARG A 79 -12.42 2.40 4.48
N GLN A 80 -11.43 2.25 5.35
CA GLN A 80 -10.37 1.27 5.20
C GLN A 80 -10.05 0.67 6.56
N TRP A 81 -9.57 -0.56 6.57
CA TRP A 81 -9.00 -1.16 7.76
C TRP A 81 -7.58 -0.66 7.96
N PHE A 82 -7.29 -0.15 9.16
CA PHE A 82 -5.98 0.37 9.53
C PHE A 82 -5.38 -0.39 10.71
N ILE A 83 -4.07 -0.53 10.68
CA ILE A 83 -3.28 -0.89 11.86
C ILE A 83 -2.68 0.39 12.43
N LYS A 84 -2.88 0.63 13.72
CA LYS A 84 -2.17 1.67 14.47
C LYS A 84 -0.71 1.27 14.61
N MET A 85 0.18 2.00 13.93
CA MET A 85 1.57 1.57 13.78
C MET A 85 2.50 2.10 14.85
N LYS A 86 2.19 3.20 15.50
CA LYS A 86 3.11 3.89 16.44
C LYS A 86 3.59 2.97 17.56
N ASP A 87 2.67 2.32 18.25
CA ASP A 87 3.00 1.44 19.39
C ASP A 87 3.73 0.16 18.96
N LEU A 88 3.50 -0.29 17.71
CA LEU A 88 4.17 -1.45 17.12
C LEU A 88 5.56 -1.11 16.59
N ALA A 89 5.79 0.13 16.21
CA ALA A 89 7.09 0.57 15.69
C ALA A 89 8.13 0.75 16.79
N GLU A 90 7.74 1.16 17.98
CA GLU A 90 8.67 1.44 19.07
C GLU A 90 9.53 0.23 19.48
N PRO A 91 8.97 -0.98 19.70
CA PRO A 91 9.78 -2.17 19.95
C PRO A 91 10.72 -2.53 18.80
N ALA A 92 10.29 -2.29 17.54
CA ALA A 92 11.09 -2.56 16.36
C ALA A 92 12.25 -1.58 16.20
N ILE A 93 12.06 -0.31 16.55
CA ILE A 93 13.14 0.69 16.63
C ILE A 93 14.17 0.25 17.65
N LYS A 94 13.75 -0.08 18.88
CA LYS A 94 14.63 -0.54 19.95
C LYS A 94 15.42 -1.78 19.58
N ALA A 95 14.81 -2.73 18.87
CA ALA A 95 15.48 -3.95 18.45
C ALA A 95 16.69 -3.69 17.52
N VAL A 96 16.62 -2.65 16.69
CA VAL A 96 17.75 -2.24 15.84
C VAL A 96 18.75 -1.38 16.64
N GLU A 97 18.29 -0.45 17.46
CA GLU A 97 19.16 0.38 18.33
C GLU A 97 20.00 -0.46 19.29
N GLU A 98 19.42 -1.53 19.83
CA GLU A 98 20.10 -2.46 20.74
C GLU A 98 20.95 -3.53 20.01
N GLY A 99 20.99 -3.48 18.67
CA GLY A 99 21.75 -4.42 17.85
C GLY A 99 21.19 -5.84 17.79
N LYS A 100 19.96 -6.07 18.26
CA LYS A 100 19.26 -7.36 18.12
C LYS A 100 18.97 -7.68 16.65
N VAL A 101 18.76 -6.65 15.83
CA VAL A 101 18.72 -6.74 14.36
C VAL A 101 19.75 -5.77 13.80
N LYS A 102 20.68 -6.27 13.00
CA LYS A 102 21.70 -5.46 12.31
C LYS A 102 21.29 -5.22 10.89
N ILE A 103 21.23 -3.97 10.46
CA ILE A 103 20.99 -3.62 9.04
C ILE A 103 22.35 -3.38 8.37
N ARG A 104 22.63 -4.10 7.30
CA ARG A 104 23.91 -4.03 6.59
C ARG A 104 23.68 -3.77 5.09
N PRO A 105 24.42 -2.86 4.43
CA PRO A 105 25.36 -1.89 5.03
C PRO A 105 24.70 -0.87 5.97
N GLU A 106 25.46 -0.34 6.93
CA GLU A 106 24.97 0.59 7.98
C GLU A 106 24.31 1.86 7.44
N LYS A 107 24.68 2.30 6.23
CA LYS A 107 24.04 3.46 5.57
C LYS A 107 22.52 3.38 5.49
N TYR A 108 21.94 2.18 5.54
CA TYR A 108 20.48 1.97 5.50
C TYR A 108 19.82 2.07 6.89
N GLU A 109 20.57 2.04 7.99
CA GLU A 109 20.00 2.21 9.33
C GLU A 109 19.37 3.61 9.51
N ALA A 110 20.02 4.66 9.02
CA ALA A 110 19.47 6.01 9.07
C ALA A 110 18.14 6.12 8.33
N MET A 111 18.02 5.46 7.18
CA MET A 111 16.77 5.41 6.42
C MET A 111 15.68 4.66 7.18
N TYR A 112 16.03 3.52 7.78
CA TYR A 112 15.11 2.73 8.60
C TYR A 112 14.56 3.56 9.77
N PHE A 113 15.44 4.18 10.56
CA PHE A 113 15.03 5.00 11.70
C PHE A 113 14.18 6.20 11.31
N ASN A 114 14.56 6.89 10.24
CA ASN A 114 13.76 8.02 9.76
C ASN A 114 12.35 7.58 9.38
N TRP A 115 12.20 6.47 8.67
CA TRP A 115 10.89 5.96 8.29
C TRP A 115 10.08 5.49 9.49
N MET A 116 10.70 4.71 10.40
CA MET A 116 10.04 4.15 11.57
C MET A 116 9.56 5.22 12.56
N ARG A 117 10.36 6.27 12.77
CA ARG A 117 9.98 7.39 13.67
C ARG A 117 8.86 8.27 13.10
N ASN A 118 8.71 8.29 11.79
CA ASN A 118 7.66 9.02 11.08
C ASN A 118 6.55 8.10 10.54
N ILE A 119 6.44 6.88 11.08
CA ILE A 119 5.49 5.89 10.59
C ILE A 119 4.06 6.39 10.78
N ARG A 120 3.25 6.19 9.74
CA ARG A 120 1.82 6.48 9.74
C ARG A 120 1.03 5.19 9.91
N ASP A 121 -0.21 5.31 10.35
CA ASP A 121 -1.12 4.19 10.38
C ASP A 121 -1.24 3.54 9.01
N TRP A 122 -1.24 2.23 8.99
CA TRP A 122 -1.13 1.45 7.77
C TRP A 122 -2.50 0.95 7.31
N PRO A 123 -3.02 1.42 6.17
CA PRO A 123 -4.22 0.84 5.58
C PRO A 123 -3.89 -0.55 5.03
N ILE A 124 -4.58 -1.57 5.54
CA ILE A 124 -4.33 -2.98 5.22
C ILE A 124 -5.35 -3.59 4.28
N SER A 125 -6.46 -2.93 4.03
CA SER A 125 -7.50 -3.39 3.09
C SER A 125 -7.21 -2.96 1.66
N ARG A 126 -7.51 -3.85 0.70
CA ARG A 126 -7.34 -3.61 -0.74
C ARG A 126 -8.58 -4.06 -1.48
N GLN A 127 -9.08 -3.22 -2.39
CA GLN A 127 -10.23 -3.47 -3.25
C GLN A 127 -9.78 -4.17 -4.54
N ILE A 128 -9.19 -5.35 -4.41
CA ILE A 128 -8.71 -6.18 -5.53
C ILE A 128 -9.37 -7.54 -5.52
N TRP A 129 -9.48 -8.17 -6.68
CA TRP A 129 -10.21 -9.43 -6.85
C TRP A 129 -9.46 -10.66 -6.36
N TRP A 130 -8.15 -10.57 -6.21
CA TRP A 130 -7.30 -11.67 -5.80
C TRP A 130 -6.43 -11.31 -4.61
N GLY A 131 -6.46 -12.13 -3.59
CA GLY A 131 -5.67 -11.98 -2.36
C GLY A 131 -6.32 -12.73 -1.19
N HIS A 132 -5.69 -12.64 -0.02
CA HIS A 132 -6.25 -13.18 1.21
C HIS A 132 -7.37 -12.23 1.69
N GLN A 133 -8.61 -12.69 1.65
CA GLN A 133 -9.77 -11.91 2.07
C GLN A 133 -9.70 -11.59 3.57
N LEU A 134 -10.18 -10.42 3.97
CA LEU A 134 -10.24 -10.00 5.36
C LEU A 134 -11.18 -10.94 6.14
N PRO A 135 -10.78 -11.45 7.31
CA PRO A 135 -11.62 -12.30 8.16
C PRO A 135 -12.59 -11.46 8.97
N VAL A 136 -13.33 -10.60 8.29
CA VAL A 136 -14.26 -9.64 8.86
C VAL A 136 -15.67 -9.95 8.32
N TRP A 137 -16.65 -9.96 9.20
CA TRP A 137 -18.02 -10.35 8.88
C TRP A 137 -18.98 -9.30 9.38
N TYR A 138 -19.98 -8.99 8.58
CA TYR A 138 -21.05 -8.06 8.90
C TYR A 138 -22.39 -8.78 8.86
N ARG A 139 -23.30 -8.43 9.79
CA ARG A 139 -24.63 -8.99 9.78
C ARG A 139 -25.45 -8.39 8.64
N LYS A 140 -26.17 -9.22 7.89
CA LYS A 140 -27.00 -8.78 6.77
C LYS A 140 -28.13 -7.83 7.19
N SER A 141 -28.65 -7.98 8.43
CA SER A 141 -29.66 -7.09 8.99
C SER A 141 -29.16 -5.66 9.22
N ASP A 142 -27.85 -5.48 9.37
CA ASP A 142 -27.22 -4.19 9.63
C ASP A 142 -26.91 -3.45 8.30
N GLN A 143 -27.17 -4.11 7.15
CA GLN A 143 -27.12 -3.44 5.86
C GLN A 143 -28.18 -2.35 5.81
N LEU A 144 -27.76 -1.14 5.50
CA LEU A 144 -28.67 -0.09 5.14
C LEU A 144 -29.53 -0.56 3.96
N SER A 145 -30.86 -0.30 4.00
CA SER A 145 -31.72 -0.58 2.87
C SER A 145 -31.16 0.16 1.64
N VAL A 146 -31.38 -0.40 0.44
CA VAL A 146 -30.97 0.22 -0.82
C VAL A 146 -31.44 1.68 -0.94
N ASP A 147 -32.55 2.01 -0.27
CA ASP A 147 -33.11 3.37 -0.22
C ASP A 147 -32.36 4.30 0.74
N GLN A 148 -31.57 3.78 1.66
CA GLN A 148 -30.73 4.55 2.59
C GLN A 148 -29.29 4.73 2.06
N LEU A 149 -28.93 4.02 0.98
CA LEU A 149 -27.69 4.24 0.27
C LEU A 149 -27.81 5.56 -0.47
N SER A 150 -26.79 6.41 -0.36
CA SER A 150 -26.71 7.65 -1.12
C SER A 150 -26.72 7.34 -2.63
N GLU A 151 -27.10 8.31 -3.47
CA GLU A 151 -27.00 8.18 -4.94
C GLU A 151 -25.60 7.77 -5.39
N TYR A 152 -24.60 8.15 -4.64
CA TYR A 152 -23.20 7.78 -4.78
C TYR A 152 -22.95 6.25 -4.68
N GLU A 153 -23.69 5.59 -3.82
CA GLU A 153 -23.57 4.14 -3.58
C GLU A 153 -24.37 3.34 -4.62
N LYS A 154 -25.35 3.96 -5.29
CA LYS A 154 -26.14 3.36 -6.36
C LYS A 154 -25.44 3.31 -7.72
N LEU A 155 -24.39 4.12 -7.91
CA LEU A 155 -23.73 4.31 -9.21
C LEU A 155 -22.66 3.29 -9.56
N SER A 156 -22.26 2.41 -8.65
CA SER A 156 -21.33 1.33 -8.99
C SER A 156 -22.05 0.21 -9.72
N ASN A 157 -22.16 0.36 -11.03
CA ASN A 157 -22.46 -0.62 -12.09
C ASN A 157 -22.75 -2.06 -11.65
N GLY A 158 -23.90 -2.34 -11.05
CA GLY A 158 -24.35 -3.71 -10.83
C GLY A 158 -23.41 -4.65 -10.11
N ASP A 159 -22.26 -4.18 -9.65
CA ASP A 159 -21.35 -4.94 -8.79
C ASP A 159 -21.99 -5.00 -7.41
N THR A 160 -22.67 -6.09 -7.17
CA THR A 160 -23.33 -6.43 -5.90
C THR A 160 -22.36 -6.77 -4.78
N ARG A 161 -21.11 -6.28 -4.85
CA ARG A 161 -20.27 -6.29 -3.67
C ARG A 161 -20.99 -5.46 -2.63
N ALA A 162 -21.53 -6.13 -1.63
CA ALA A 162 -22.07 -5.47 -0.49
C ALA A 162 -21.02 -4.48 0.02
N ARG A 163 -21.33 -3.20 -0.03
CA ARG A 163 -20.40 -2.18 0.45
C ARG A 163 -20.36 -2.25 1.94
N THR A 164 -19.37 -2.96 2.43
CA THR A 164 -19.13 -3.15 3.87
C THR A 164 -18.71 -1.85 4.55
N ASP A 165 -18.34 -0.82 3.79
CA ASP A 165 -17.99 0.49 4.28
C ASP A 165 -19.14 1.26 4.96
N VAL A 166 -20.38 0.81 4.79
CA VAL A 166 -21.57 1.36 5.47
C VAL A 166 -22.10 0.44 6.61
N LEU A 167 -21.48 -0.73 6.77
CA LEU A 167 -21.90 -1.68 7.81
C LEU A 167 -21.20 -1.39 9.14
N GLU A 168 -21.92 -1.56 10.22
CA GLU A 168 -21.45 -1.35 11.59
C GLU A 168 -21.25 -2.70 12.31
N ASN A 169 -20.56 -2.65 13.45
CA ASN A 169 -20.37 -3.80 14.35
C ASN A 169 -19.78 -5.06 13.69
N PRO A 170 -18.60 -4.95 13.03
CA PRO A 170 -17.96 -6.10 12.39
C PRO A 170 -17.53 -7.16 13.42
N ILE A 171 -17.64 -8.43 13.04
CA ILE A 171 -17.07 -9.57 13.77
C ILE A 171 -15.78 -10.00 13.06
N ILE A 172 -14.69 -10.13 13.81
CA ILE A 172 -13.44 -10.68 13.30
C ILE A 172 -13.40 -12.17 13.60
N SER A 173 -13.48 -13.00 12.56
CA SER A 173 -13.47 -14.47 12.69
C SER A 173 -12.91 -15.12 11.44
N ILE A 174 -12.10 -16.17 11.62
CA ILE A 174 -11.62 -17.01 10.52
C ILE A 174 -12.80 -17.78 9.90
N GLU A 175 -13.71 -18.28 10.74
CA GLU A 175 -14.89 -19.00 10.29
C GLU A 175 -16.10 -18.07 10.19
N LYS A 176 -16.99 -18.38 9.25
CA LYS A 176 -18.26 -17.65 9.08
C LYS A 176 -19.10 -17.76 10.35
N PRO A 177 -19.48 -16.64 10.99
CA PRO A 177 -20.23 -16.67 12.26
C PRO A 177 -21.65 -17.24 12.15
N GLY A 178 -22.27 -17.18 10.97
CA GLY A 178 -23.64 -17.67 10.71
C GLY A 178 -24.10 -17.35 9.30
N ASP A 179 -25.27 -17.86 8.90
CA ASP A 179 -25.82 -17.68 7.54
C ASP A 179 -26.32 -16.25 7.28
N ASP A 180 -26.58 -15.51 8.33
CA ASP A 180 -26.97 -14.10 8.31
C ASP A 180 -25.80 -13.14 8.22
N TYR A 181 -24.56 -13.65 8.04
CA TYR A 181 -23.37 -12.84 7.89
C TYR A 181 -22.82 -12.85 6.46
N ILE A 182 -22.26 -11.74 6.05
CA ILE A 182 -21.47 -11.55 4.82
C ILE A 182 -20.04 -11.19 5.18
N GLN A 183 -19.10 -11.68 4.42
CA GLN A 183 -17.67 -11.36 4.59
C GLN A 183 -17.33 -10.05 3.90
N ASP A 184 -16.42 -9.29 4.51
CA ASP A 184 -15.78 -8.13 3.88
C ASP A 184 -15.17 -8.54 2.53
N PRO A 185 -15.49 -7.88 1.41
CA PRO A 185 -14.97 -8.25 0.10
C PRO A 185 -13.50 -7.88 -0.11
N ASP A 186 -12.95 -7.02 0.76
CA ASP A 186 -11.59 -6.57 0.65
C ASP A 186 -10.58 -7.67 0.97
N THR A 187 -9.41 -7.55 0.41
CA THR A 187 -8.27 -8.43 0.69
C THR A 187 -7.20 -7.70 1.49
N PHE A 188 -6.35 -8.46 2.16
CA PHE A 188 -5.20 -7.88 2.82
C PHE A 188 -4.20 -7.29 1.83
N ASP A 189 -3.57 -6.19 2.23
CA ASP A 189 -2.34 -5.72 1.61
C ASP A 189 -1.31 -6.85 1.52
N THR A 190 -0.67 -7.01 0.37
CA THR A 190 0.37 -8.02 0.15
C THR A 190 1.44 -8.00 1.24
N TRP A 191 1.81 -6.83 1.72
CA TRP A 191 2.82 -6.66 2.77
C TRP A 191 2.35 -7.11 4.15
N PHE A 192 1.04 -7.22 4.38
CA PHE A 192 0.49 -7.81 5.60
C PHE A 192 0.81 -9.29 5.67
N SER A 193 0.54 -10.04 4.62
CA SER A 193 0.83 -11.47 4.56
C SER A 193 2.34 -11.74 4.51
N SER A 194 3.08 -11.02 3.65
CA SER A 194 4.52 -11.22 3.49
C SER A 194 5.33 -10.74 4.70
N GLY A 195 4.84 -9.78 5.47
CA GLY A 195 5.47 -9.36 6.73
C GLY A 195 5.49 -10.45 7.81
N GLN A 196 4.59 -11.43 7.72
CA GLN A 196 4.52 -12.57 8.64
C GLN A 196 5.34 -13.78 8.16
N TRP A 197 5.99 -13.68 6.99
CA TRP A 197 6.67 -14.79 6.33
C TRP A 197 7.62 -15.58 7.22
N PRO A 198 8.56 -14.97 8.00
CA PRO A 198 9.50 -15.73 8.82
C PRO A 198 8.82 -16.56 9.91
N VAL A 199 7.70 -16.07 10.45
CA VAL A 199 6.94 -16.77 11.51
C VAL A 199 6.12 -17.91 10.90
N ASN A 200 5.33 -17.60 9.88
CA ASN A 200 4.36 -18.55 9.35
C ASN A 200 5.01 -19.73 8.61
N THR A 201 6.06 -19.47 7.83
CA THR A 201 6.77 -20.54 7.11
C THR A 201 7.46 -21.52 8.05
N LEU A 202 8.10 -21.04 9.12
CA LEU A 202 8.76 -21.91 10.09
C LEU A 202 7.76 -22.66 10.99
N ARG A 203 6.63 -22.04 11.34
CA ARG A 203 5.58 -22.72 12.12
C ARG A 203 4.90 -23.84 11.34
N SER A 204 4.82 -23.75 10.00
CA SER A 204 4.26 -24.82 9.16
C SER A 204 5.22 -25.99 8.97
N GLY A 205 6.51 -25.86 9.32
CA GLY A 205 7.56 -26.85 9.08
C GLY A 205 7.78 -27.91 10.17
N GLY A 206 6.79 -28.17 11.05
CA GLY A 206 6.83 -29.32 11.96
C GLY A 206 7.99 -29.34 12.97
N GLY A 207 8.25 -28.17 13.63
CA GLY A 207 9.31 -28.03 14.64
C GLY A 207 10.49 -27.16 14.19
N ASP A 208 10.45 -26.67 12.96
CA ASP A 208 11.48 -25.79 12.41
C ASP A 208 11.51 -24.42 13.11
N PHE A 209 10.37 -23.98 13.65
CA PHE A 209 10.28 -22.70 14.35
C PHE A 209 11.19 -22.64 15.56
N GLU A 210 11.19 -23.62 16.43
CA GLU A 210 12.02 -23.68 17.63
C GLU A 210 13.51 -23.77 17.30
N LYS A 211 13.84 -24.36 16.16
CA LYS A 211 15.22 -24.59 15.73
C LYS A 211 15.81 -23.42 14.96
N PHE A 212 15.02 -22.77 14.10
CA PHE A 212 15.53 -21.82 13.11
C PHE A 212 15.02 -20.38 13.32
N TYR A 213 14.14 -20.12 14.29
CA TYR A 213 13.66 -18.77 14.58
C TYR A 213 14.34 -18.22 15.86
N PRO A 214 14.99 -17.04 15.82
CA PRO A 214 15.18 -16.15 14.67
C PRO A 214 16.10 -16.75 13.60
N THR A 215 15.91 -16.38 12.31
CA THR A 215 16.84 -16.75 11.26
C THR A 215 18.12 -15.90 11.32
N SER A 216 19.23 -16.38 10.78
CA SER A 216 20.51 -15.65 10.88
C SER A 216 20.55 -14.42 9.98
N VAL A 217 20.17 -14.56 8.70
CA VAL A 217 20.29 -13.48 7.71
C VAL A 217 19.06 -13.43 6.82
N MET A 218 18.49 -12.24 6.69
CA MET A 218 17.48 -11.88 5.70
C MET A 218 18.14 -11.01 4.62
N ASN A 219 18.10 -11.44 3.36
CA ASN A 219 18.66 -10.67 2.25
C ASN A 219 17.58 -10.13 1.33
N THR A 220 17.62 -8.82 1.03
CA THR A 220 16.69 -8.19 0.09
C THR A 220 17.21 -6.86 -0.44
N ALA A 221 16.54 -6.31 -1.46
CA ALA A 221 16.86 -4.99 -2.01
C ALA A 221 16.39 -3.84 -1.09
N TYR A 222 17.09 -2.71 -1.15
CA TYR A 222 16.79 -1.53 -0.34
C TYR A 222 15.38 -0.97 -0.56
N GLU A 223 14.80 -1.15 -1.72
CA GLU A 223 13.49 -0.63 -2.10
C GLU A 223 12.35 -1.17 -1.21
N ILE A 224 12.52 -2.38 -0.68
CA ILE A 224 11.53 -3.01 0.18
C ILE A 224 11.95 -3.07 1.65
N LEU A 225 12.96 -2.28 2.05
CA LEU A 225 13.35 -2.14 3.45
C LEU A 225 12.17 -1.75 4.34
N PHE A 226 11.40 -0.75 3.92
CA PHE A 226 10.24 -0.27 4.69
C PHE A 226 9.01 -1.15 4.54
N LEU A 227 8.81 -1.67 3.32
CA LEU A 227 7.63 -2.43 2.97
C LEU A 227 7.66 -3.85 3.51
N TRP A 228 8.85 -4.42 3.65
CA TRP A 228 9.00 -5.82 4.04
C TRP A 228 9.86 -6.02 5.29
N VAL A 229 11.12 -5.58 5.28
CA VAL A 229 12.05 -5.82 6.40
C VAL A 229 11.51 -5.22 7.69
N ALA A 230 11.13 -3.95 7.70
CA ALA A 230 10.58 -3.28 8.87
C ALA A 230 9.30 -3.95 9.37
N ARG A 231 8.41 -4.35 8.45
CA ARG A 231 7.16 -5.05 8.80
C ARG A 231 7.41 -6.45 9.34
N MET A 232 8.38 -7.19 8.80
CA MET A 232 8.78 -8.48 9.38
C MET A 232 9.29 -8.33 10.83
N ILE A 233 10.07 -7.29 11.13
CA ILE A 233 10.53 -7.01 12.50
C ILE A 233 9.35 -6.72 13.41
N ILE A 234 8.41 -5.87 12.96
CA ILE A 234 7.18 -5.55 13.71
C ILE A 234 6.36 -6.80 13.98
N PHE A 235 6.04 -7.59 12.94
CA PHE A 235 5.25 -8.81 13.12
C PHE A 235 5.98 -9.88 13.94
N GLY A 236 7.28 -10.04 13.75
CA GLY A 236 8.07 -10.96 14.55
C GLY A 236 7.96 -10.66 16.03
N LEU A 237 8.20 -9.42 16.41
CA LEU A 237 8.10 -8.96 17.80
C LEU A 237 6.67 -9.08 18.35
N TYR A 238 5.66 -8.69 17.56
CA TYR A 238 4.26 -8.74 17.98
C TYR A 238 3.77 -10.18 18.20
N LEU A 239 4.07 -11.09 17.27
CA LEU A 239 3.55 -12.46 17.27
C LEU A 239 4.34 -13.42 18.17
N THR A 240 5.60 -13.13 18.44
CA THR A 240 6.51 -14.08 19.11
C THR A 240 7.30 -13.49 20.28
N GLY A 241 7.34 -12.16 20.42
CA GLY A 241 8.21 -11.47 21.36
C GLY A 241 9.71 -11.48 20.97
N LYS A 242 10.06 -12.06 19.80
CA LYS A 242 11.44 -12.19 19.32
C LYS A 242 11.60 -11.53 17.95
N VAL A 243 12.81 -11.06 17.65
CA VAL A 243 13.15 -10.56 16.30
C VAL A 243 13.08 -11.70 15.29
N PRO A 244 12.70 -11.44 14.02
CA PRO A 244 12.54 -12.49 13.02
C PRO A 244 13.88 -12.98 12.42
N PHE A 245 14.92 -12.16 12.48
CA PHE A 245 16.27 -12.44 11.99
C PHE A 245 17.29 -11.55 12.73
N GLU A 246 18.55 -12.00 12.75
CA GLU A 246 19.63 -11.26 13.40
C GLU A 246 20.23 -10.17 12.49
N THR A 247 20.27 -10.41 11.18
CA THR A 247 20.85 -9.49 10.21
C THR A 247 19.95 -9.32 9.00
N ALA A 248 19.65 -8.06 8.64
CA ALA A 248 19.07 -7.67 7.37
C ALA A 248 20.18 -7.19 6.43
N LEU A 249 20.53 -8.03 5.45
CA LEU A 249 21.53 -7.71 4.44
C LEU A 249 20.83 -7.06 3.24
N ILE A 250 21.09 -5.78 3.04
CA ILE A 250 20.43 -4.96 2.02
C ILE A 250 21.34 -4.84 0.80
N ASN A 251 20.85 -5.30 -0.34
CA ASN A 251 21.55 -5.18 -1.61
C ASN A 251 20.97 -4.09 -2.51
N GLY A 252 21.77 -3.64 -3.47
CA GLY A 252 21.33 -2.77 -4.55
C GLY A 252 20.42 -3.47 -5.54
N VAL A 253 19.87 -2.73 -6.49
CA VAL A 253 19.12 -3.24 -7.62
C VAL A 253 19.92 -3.10 -8.92
N LEU A 254 19.75 -4.05 -9.82
CA LEU A 254 20.39 -3.97 -11.14
C LEU A 254 19.80 -2.82 -11.95
N ARG A 255 20.70 -2.06 -12.58
CA ARG A 255 20.35 -0.91 -13.42
C ARG A 255 20.88 -1.13 -14.83
N ASP A 256 20.17 -0.59 -15.79
CA ASP A 256 20.62 -0.57 -17.18
C ASP A 256 21.71 0.51 -17.41
N GLU A 257 22.22 0.58 -18.63
CA GLU A 257 23.27 1.54 -19.03
C GLU A 257 22.88 3.01 -18.83
N LYS A 258 21.58 3.30 -18.77
CA LYS A 258 21.02 4.63 -18.51
C LYS A 258 20.76 4.89 -17.02
N GLY A 259 21.13 3.94 -16.16
CA GLY A 259 20.90 4.03 -14.72
C GLY A 259 19.45 3.73 -14.29
N ALA A 260 18.57 3.31 -15.20
CA ALA A 260 17.21 2.94 -14.85
C ALA A 260 17.17 1.52 -14.28
N LYS A 261 16.26 1.30 -13.29
CA LYS A 261 16.04 -0.02 -12.73
C LYS A 261 15.62 -1.00 -13.81
N MET A 262 16.31 -2.15 -13.89
CA MET A 262 15.94 -3.23 -14.76
C MET A 262 14.64 -3.90 -14.29
N SER A 263 13.70 -4.11 -15.19
CA SER A 263 12.46 -4.84 -14.91
C SER A 263 11.94 -5.56 -16.15
N LYS A 264 11.25 -6.68 -15.93
CA LYS A 264 10.63 -7.45 -17.03
C LYS A 264 9.60 -6.61 -17.80
N SER A 265 8.82 -5.79 -17.08
CA SER A 265 7.78 -4.93 -17.68
C SER A 265 8.32 -3.82 -18.57
N LYS A 266 9.55 -3.36 -18.33
CA LYS A 266 10.23 -2.35 -19.17
C LYS A 266 11.05 -2.95 -20.30
N GLY A 267 11.25 -4.26 -20.31
CA GLY A 267 12.06 -4.95 -21.31
C GLY A 267 13.55 -4.55 -21.33
N ASN A 268 14.04 -3.88 -20.27
CA ASN A 268 15.42 -3.41 -20.15
C ASN A 268 16.30 -4.34 -19.29
N GLY A 269 15.85 -5.57 -19.04
CA GLY A 269 16.62 -6.57 -18.29
C GLY A 269 17.66 -7.27 -19.18
N VAL A 270 18.79 -7.63 -18.59
CA VAL A 270 19.79 -8.48 -19.25
C VAL A 270 19.35 -9.94 -19.14
N ASN A 271 19.35 -10.64 -20.26
CA ASN A 271 19.15 -12.09 -20.26
C ASN A 271 20.41 -12.77 -19.70
N VAL A 272 20.23 -13.48 -18.58
CA VAL A 272 21.35 -14.14 -17.89
C VAL A 272 22.06 -15.15 -18.81
N THR A 273 21.31 -15.90 -19.63
CA THR A 273 21.89 -16.87 -20.56
C THR A 273 22.77 -16.19 -21.63
N GLU A 274 22.31 -15.05 -22.17
CA GLU A 274 23.11 -14.27 -23.14
C GLU A 274 24.37 -13.71 -22.49
N ALA A 275 24.27 -13.19 -21.28
CA ALA A 275 25.43 -12.69 -20.52
C ALA A 275 26.44 -13.82 -20.25
N VAL A 276 25.96 -15.01 -19.83
CA VAL A 276 26.82 -16.19 -19.61
C VAL A 276 27.47 -16.65 -20.90
N ASN A 277 26.74 -16.70 -22.01
CA ASN A 277 27.30 -17.06 -23.31
C ASN A 277 28.35 -16.08 -23.81
N LYS A 278 28.18 -14.79 -23.51
CA LYS A 278 29.11 -13.72 -23.94
C LYS A 278 30.35 -13.59 -23.07
N TYR A 279 30.19 -13.68 -21.76
CA TYR A 279 31.24 -13.35 -20.79
C TYR A 279 31.74 -14.54 -19.96
N GLY A 280 31.07 -15.68 -20.02
CA GLY A 280 31.32 -16.83 -19.17
C GLY A 280 30.57 -16.77 -17.82
N ALA A 281 30.24 -17.93 -17.28
CA ALA A 281 29.48 -18.04 -16.03
C ALA A 281 30.19 -17.43 -14.83
N ASP A 282 31.50 -17.63 -14.71
CA ASP A 282 32.28 -17.13 -13.57
C ASP A 282 32.41 -15.61 -13.59
N ALA A 283 32.57 -14.99 -14.76
CA ALA A 283 32.58 -13.54 -14.88
C ALA A 283 31.23 -12.91 -14.47
N VAL A 284 30.11 -13.51 -14.89
CA VAL A 284 28.78 -13.05 -14.51
C VAL A 284 28.55 -13.22 -13.01
N ARG A 285 28.93 -14.34 -12.42
CA ARG A 285 28.84 -14.58 -10.97
C ARG A 285 29.67 -13.59 -10.17
N MET A 286 30.90 -13.35 -10.60
CA MET A 286 31.79 -12.37 -9.95
C MET A 286 31.26 -10.94 -10.03
N ALA A 287 30.71 -10.54 -11.18
CA ALA A 287 30.10 -9.24 -11.35
C ALA A 287 28.91 -8.99 -10.41
N LEU A 288 28.07 -10.04 -10.21
CA LEU A 288 26.95 -9.97 -9.27
C LEU A 288 27.39 -9.89 -7.81
N LEU A 289 28.52 -10.51 -7.46
CA LEU A 289 29.09 -10.43 -6.11
C LEU A 289 29.79 -9.10 -5.87
N ALA A 290 30.58 -8.61 -6.81
CA ALA A 290 31.32 -7.37 -6.69
C ALA A 290 30.44 -6.12 -6.69
N GLY A 291 29.28 -6.17 -7.36
CA GLY A 291 28.31 -5.07 -7.41
C GLY A 291 27.46 -4.88 -6.17
N ARG A 292 27.67 -5.63 -5.10
CA ARG A 292 26.83 -5.57 -3.88
C ARG A 292 26.99 -4.29 -3.07
N ASP A 293 28.13 -3.62 -3.16
CA ASP A 293 28.47 -2.46 -2.31
C ASP A 293 28.26 -1.10 -3.01
N MET A 294 27.67 -1.09 -4.19
CA MET A 294 27.39 0.12 -4.93
C MET A 294 25.97 0.65 -4.71
#